data_2327c62fe0934118d65ac1344789f60e
#
_entry.id   2327c62fe0934118d65ac1344789f60e
#
_cell.length_a   1.000
_cell.length_b   1.000
_cell.length_c   1.000
_cell.angle_alpha   90.00
_cell.angle_beta   90.00
_cell.angle_gamma   90.00
#
_symmetry.space_group_name_H-M   'P 1'
#
loop_
_entity.id
_entity.type
_entity.pdbx_description
1 polymer ?
#
loop_
_entity_poly.entity_id
_entity_poly.type
_entity_poly.pdbx_seq_one_letter_code
_entity_poly.pdbx_strand_id
1 'polypeptide(L)'
;PKNDALKALKDAGFSDSQIKVTNDDPKTEPNSAKAGAVDAVSPGAGTTLTPDQQVTLTIATGKSVVPNLKGMSVEEANLAAGSSGFSISVERQVTSSAAPGTVFGQDPDYGAIANRSTAIKVLVAVAPPAPEPTREPPTNSAPSEEPSSSSIAPVPPAPTTAVPTTSSSSGR
;
A
#
# COMPACT_ATOMS: atom_id res chain seq x y z
N PRO A 1 25.04 16.39 -12.77
CA PRO A 1 24.63 17.28 -11.68
C PRO A 1 24.70 18.73 -12.13
N LYS A 2 24.00 19.64 -11.40
CA LYS A 2 23.89 21.07 -11.68
C LYS A 2 25.27 21.73 -11.93
N ASN A 3 26.25 21.42 -11.08
CA ASN A 3 27.58 22.06 -11.15
C ASN A 3 28.34 21.71 -12.43
N ASP A 4 28.21 20.49 -12.91
CA ASP A 4 28.86 20.07 -14.16
C ASP A 4 28.23 20.76 -15.37
N ALA A 5 26.91 20.93 -15.36
CA ALA A 5 26.19 21.63 -16.42
C ALA A 5 26.56 23.14 -16.44
N LEU A 6 26.64 23.77 -15.25
CA LEU A 6 27.08 25.15 -15.14
C LEU A 6 28.52 25.29 -15.64
N LYS A 7 29.42 24.40 -15.27
CA LYS A 7 30.79 24.40 -15.74
C LYS A 7 30.88 24.25 -17.26
N ALA A 8 30.14 23.29 -17.82
CA ALA A 8 30.13 23.06 -19.26
C ALA A 8 29.63 24.28 -20.05
N LEU A 9 28.60 24.98 -19.55
CA LEU A 9 28.11 26.21 -20.19
C LEU A 9 29.14 27.34 -20.11
N LYS A 10 29.81 27.50 -18.98
CA LYS A 10 30.88 28.48 -18.82
C LYS A 10 32.10 28.17 -19.75
N ASP A 11 32.47 26.91 -19.83
CA ASP A 11 33.53 26.44 -20.73
C ASP A 11 33.16 26.65 -22.22
N ALA A 12 31.86 26.63 -22.53
CA ALA A 12 31.33 26.97 -23.85
C ALA A 12 31.19 28.48 -24.12
N GLY A 13 31.57 29.33 -23.17
CA GLY A 13 31.60 30.78 -23.34
C GLY A 13 30.37 31.55 -22.85
N PHE A 14 29.42 30.88 -22.15
CA PHE A 14 28.26 31.54 -21.56
C PHE A 14 28.67 32.26 -20.25
N SER A 15 28.23 33.50 -20.10
CA SER A 15 28.39 34.27 -18.87
C SER A 15 27.32 33.86 -17.83
N ASP A 16 27.59 34.16 -16.56
CA ASP A 16 26.63 33.88 -15.48
C ASP A 16 25.27 34.61 -15.67
N SER A 17 25.27 35.76 -16.32
CA SER A 17 24.06 36.52 -16.64
C SER A 17 23.17 35.86 -17.70
N GLN A 18 23.76 35.02 -18.54
CA GLN A 18 23.05 34.27 -19.58
C GLN A 18 22.52 32.92 -19.09
N ILE A 19 22.99 32.46 -17.96
CA ILE A 19 22.58 31.16 -17.38
C ILE A 19 21.54 31.39 -16.29
N LYS A 20 20.30 31.02 -16.58
CA LYS A 20 19.21 31.02 -15.61
C LYS A 20 19.04 29.63 -15.04
N VAL A 21 19.01 29.52 -13.73
CA VAL A 21 18.72 28.24 -13.03
C VAL A 21 17.34 28.32 -12.42
N THR A 22 16.52 27.34 -12.75
CA THR A 22 15.14 27.20 -12.25
C THR A 22 14.98 25.80 -11.63
N ASN A 23 14.20 25.70 -10.59
CA ASN A 23 13.82 24.39 -10.04
C ASN A 23 12.62 23.84 -10.80
N ASP A 24 12.57 22.52 -10.96
CA ASP A 24 11.43 21.85 -11.55
C ASP A 24 10.21 21.86 -10.62
N ASP A 25 9.02 21.63 -11.18
CA ASP A 25 7.79 21.51 -10.39
C ASP A 25 7.69 20.06 -9.86
N PRO A 26 7.63 19.88 -8.53
CA PRO A 26 7.48 18.55 -7.93
C PRO A 26 6.26 17.75 -8.41
N LYS A 27 5.29 18.41 -9.05
CA LYS A 27 4.09 17.75 -9.59
C LYS A 27 4.33 17.11 -10.95
N THR A 28 5.25 17.67 -11.72
CA THR A 28 5.58 17.24 -13.09
C THR A 28 6.96 16.62 -13.22
N GLU A 29 7.80 16.81 -12.20
CA GLU A 29 9.14 16.26 -12.15
C GLU A 29 9.14 14.73 -12.25
N PRO A 30 9.94 14.13 -13.18
CA PRO A 30 10.02 12.68 -13.29
C PRO A 30 10.44 12.01 -11.97
N ASN A 31 9.77 10.93 -11.58
CA ASN A 31 10.07 10.22 -10.33
C ASN A 31 11.48 9.61 -10.28
N SER A 32 12.10 9.42 -11.44
CA SER A 32 13.49 8.96 -11.58
C SER A 32 14.52 10.06 -11.39
N ALA A 33 14.12 11.35 -11.47
CA ALA A 33 15.04 12.47 -11.35
C ALA A 33 15.60 12.57 -9.94
N LYS A 34 16.91 12.67 -9.85
CA LYS A 34 17.62 12.85 -8.56
C LYS A 34 17.72 14.33 -8.23
N ALA A 35 17.54 14.67 -6.96
CA ALA A 35 17.71 16.04 -6.49
C ALA A 35 19.04 16.65 -6.96
N GLY A 36 18.98 17.85 -7.53
CA GLY A 36 20.16 18.55 -8.05
C GLY A 36 20.65 18.06 -9.43
N ALA A 37 19.96 17.11 -10.06
CA ALA A 37 20.21 16.76 -11.46
C ALA A 37 19.60 17.83 -12.38
N VAL A 38 20.18 18.00 -13.57
CA VAL A 38 19.58 18.79 -14.63
C VAL A 38 18.52 17.92 -15.29
N ASP A 39 17.29 18.37 -15.25
CA ASP A 39 16.16 17.69 -15.86
C ASP A 39 15.93 18.19 -17.30
N ALA A 40 15.99 19.52 -17.49
CA ALA A 40 15.83 20.12 -18.80
C ALA A 40 16.78 21.30 -19.01
N VAL A 41 17.08 21.54 -20.28
CA VAL A 41 17.84 22.70 -20.76
C VAL A 41 17.04 23.37 -21.87
N SER A 42 16.83 24.66 -21.78
CA SER A 42 16.14 25.43 -22.81
C SER A 42 16.95 26.68 -23.18
N PRO A 43 17.24 26.90 -24.47
CA PRO A 43 16.93 26.03 -25.63
C PRO A 43 17.64 24.68 -25.60
N GLY A 44 17.04 23.69 -26.28
CA GLY A 44 17.54 22.30 -26.28
C GLY A 44 18.93 22.15 -26.89
N ALA A 45 19.58 21.03 -26.62
CA ALA A 45 20.89 20.71 -27.17
C ALA A 45 20.88 20.73 -28.71
N GLY A 46 21.93 21.28 -29.30
CA GLY A 46 22.06 21.42 -30.77
C GLY A 46 21.41 22.69 -31.34
N THR A 47 20.77 23.53 -30.52
CA THR A 47 20.25 24.83 -30.97
C THR A 47 21.40 25.84 -31.09
N THR A 48 21.48 26.51 -32.24
CA THR A 48 22.43 27.62 -32.42
C THR A 48 21.94 28.83 -31.65
N LEU A 49 22.71 29.29 -30.70
CA LEU A 49 22.37 30.43 -29.86
C LEU A 49 23.07 31.69 -30.31
N THR A 50 22.37 32.82 -30.21
CA THR A 50 22.99 34.18 -30.40
C THR A 50 23.67 34.60 -29.10
N PRO A 51 24.67 35.52 -29.16
CA PRO A 51 25.42 35.94 -27.99
C PRO A 51 24.60 36.52 -26.82
N ASP A 52 23.38 36.99 -27.09
CA ASP A 52 22.50 37.63 -26.11
C ASP A 52 21.42 36.65 -25.58
N GLN A 53 21.39 35.42 -26.07
CA GLN A 53 20.35 34.48 -25.72
C GLN A 53 20.62 33.81 -24.38
N GLN A 54 19.56 33.71 -23.55
CA GLN A 54 19.64 33.10 -22.21
C GLN A 54 19.40 31.59 -22.31
N VAL A 55 20.20 30.85 -21.56
CA VAL A 55 20.02 29.40 -21.34
C VAL A 55 19.39 29.14 -19.97
N THR A 56 18.27 28.47 -19.95
CA THR A 56 17.60 28.08 -18.71
C THR A 56 17.89 26.61 -18.40
N LEU A 57 18.44 26.35 -17.22
CA LEU A 57 18.64 25.02 -16.66
C LEU A 57 17.51 24.72 -15.67
N THR A 58 16.72 23.70 -15.92
CA THR A 58 15.73 23.20 -14.96
C THR A 58 16.37 22.12 -14.13
N ILE A 59 16.35 22.31 -12.81
CA ILE A 59 16.99 21.43 -11.85
C ILE A 59 15.94 20.63 -11.09
N ALA A 60 16.07 19.32 -11.09
CA ALA A 60 15.21 18.42 -10.33
C ALA A 60 15.30 18.69 -8.82
N THR A 61 14.18 18.80 -8.18
CA THR A 61 14.06 19.03 -6.74
C THR A 61 14.23 17.76 -5.92
N GLY A 62 14.01 16.61 -6.52
CA GLY A 62 13.96 15.31 -5.84
C GLY A 62 12.73 15.17 -4.94
N LYS A 63 11.73 15.99 -5.17
CA LYS A 63 10.45 15.98 -4.45
C LYS A 63 9.36 15.40 -5.33
N SER A 64 8.31 14.93 -4.70
CA SER A 64 7.09 14.46 -5.37
C SER A 64 5.87 14.74 -4.51
N VAL A 65 4.69 14.63 -5.12
CA VAL A 65 3.42 14.75 -4.39
C VAL A 65 3.11 13.42 -3.72
N VAL A 66 2.77 13.47 -2.44
CA VAL A 66 2.38 12.30 -1.66
C VAL A 66 1.03 11.76 -2.17
N PRO A 67 0.96 10.50 -2.61
CA PRO A 67 -0.29 9.90 -3.07
C PRO A 67 -1.27 9.66 -1.92
N ASN A 68 -2.55 9.51 -2.25
CA ASN A 68 -3.55 9.09 -1.27
C ASN A 68 -3.47 7.57 -1.09
N LEU A 69 -3.11 7.13 0.11
CA LEU A 69 -2.97 5.72 0.48
C LEU A 69 -4.10 5.23 1.39
N LYS A 70 -4.97 6.13 1.86
CA LYS A 70 -6.08 5.79 2.77
C LYS A 70 -7.10 4.90 2.07
N GLY A 71 -7.54 3.85 2.74
CA GLY A 71 -8.48 2.87 2.21
C GLY A 71 -7.85 1.72 1.42
N MET A 72 -6.56 1.81 1.11
CA MET A 72 -5.83 0.78 0.38
C MET A 72 -5.33 -0.33 1.32
N SER A 73 -5.08 -1.50 0.77
CA SER A 73 -4.27 -2.53 1.42
C SER A 73 -2.80 -2.09 1.50
N VAL A 74 -2.01 -2.76 2.34
CA VAL A 74 -0.57 -2.46 2.46
C VAL A 74 0.16 -2.64 1.11
N GLU A 75 -0.22 -3.65 0.34
CA GLU A 75 0.39 -3.93 -0.96
C GLU A 75 0.06 -2.85 -1.99
N GLU A 76 -1.20 -2.47 -2.09
CA GLU A 76 -1.62 -1.38 -2.99
C GLU A 76 -0.99 -0.04 -2.59
N ALA A 77 -0.93 0.25 -1.28
CA ALA A 77 -0.27 1.44 -0.76
C ALA A 77 1.22 1.46 -1.10
N ASN A 78 1.89 0.32 -1.02
CA ASN A 78 3.30 0.22 -1.39
C ASN A 78 3.53 0.46 -2.89
N LEU A 79 2.68 -0.09 -3.75
CA LEU A 79 2.73 0.15 -5.20
C LEU A 79 2.45 1.61 -5.53
N ALA A 80 1.42 2.21 -4.93
CA ALA A 80 1.06 3.61 -5.15
C ALA A 80 2.14 4.58 -4.66
N ALA A 81 2.73 4.33 -3.50
CA ALA A 81 3.85 5.10 -2.98
C ALA A 81 5.10 4.95 -3.87
N GLY A 82 5.44 3.71 -4.26
CA GLY A 82 6.56 3.41 -5.14
C GLY A 82 6.47 4.09 -6.50
N SER A 83 5.28 4.13 -7.12
CA SER A 83 5.06 4.85 -8.38
C SER A 83 5.26 6.35 -8.27
N SER A 84 5.13 6.91 -7.08
CA SER A 84 5.43 8.32 -6.78
C SER A 84 6.86 8.54 -6.24
N GLY A 85 7.67 7.48 -6.19
CA GLY A 85 9.06 7.53 -5.75
C GLY A 85 9.25 7.51 -4.23
N PHE A 86 8.21 7.17 -3.46
CA PHE A 86 8.28 7.03 -2.00
C PHE A 86 8.40 5.56 -1.58
N SER A 87 8.91 5.35 -0.37
CA SER A 87 8.75 4.10 0.37
C SER A 87 7.65 4.25 1.43
N ILE A 88 7.13 3.14 1.95
CA ILE A 88 6.21 3.18 3.07
C ILE A 88 6.84 2.59 4.33
N SER A 89 6.43 3.12 5.48
CA SER A 89 6.69 2.56 6.81
C SER A 89 5.37 2.19 7.45
N VAL A 90 5.15 0.90 7.69
CA VAL A 90 3.87 0.38 8.18
C VAL A 90 3.85 0.36 9.70
N GLU A 91 2.89 1.03 10.30
CA GLU A 91 2.55 0.94 11.72
C GLU A 91 1.17 0.32 11.87
N ARG A 92 1.07 -0.74 12.67
CA ARG A 92 -0.19 -1.44 12.92
C ARG A 92 -0.84 -0.92 14.18
N GLN A 93 -2.12 -0.60 14.12
CA GLN A 93 -2.89 -0.11 15.26
C GLN A 93 -4.22 -0.85 15.36
N VAL A 94 -4.54 -1.30 16.58
CA VAL A 94 -5.85 -1.92 16.85
C VAL A 94 -6.92 -0.85 16.79
N THR A 95 -7.87 -1.02 15.87
CA THR A 95 -8.99 -0.09 15.69
C THR A 95 -10.18 -0.80 15.06
N SER A 96 -11.36 -0.31 15.39
CA SER A 96 -12.62 -0.70 14.72
C SER A 96 -13.08 0.32 13.67
N SER A 97 -12.32 1.42 13.50
CA SER A 97 -12.70 2.52 12.60
C SER A 97 -12.42 2.22 11.12
N ALA A 98 -11.69 1.14 10.82
CA ALA A 98 -11.38 0.72 9.46
C ALA A 98 -11.33 -0.80 9.37
N ALA A 99 -11.51 -1.33 8.17
CA ALA A 99 -11.39 -2.76 7.92
C ALA A 99 -9.97 -3.25 8.24
N PRO A 100 -9.81 -4.42 8.88
CA PRO A 100 -8.50 -4.98 9.15
C PRO A 100 -7.65 -5.11 7.88
N GLY A 101 -6.37 -4.73 7.97
CA GLY A 101 -5.43 -4.77 6.85
C GLY A 101 -5.47 -3.54 5.94
N THR A 102 -6.36 -2.57 6.18
CA THR A 102 -6.44 -1.34 5.40
C THR A 102 -5.72 -0.18 6.06
N VAL A 103 -5.19 0.72 5.24
CA VAL A 103 -4.57 1.97 5.68
C VAL A 103 -5.68 2.95 6.05
N PHE A 104 -5.70 3.41 7.30
CA PHE A 104 -6.66 4.42 7.77
C PHE A 104 -6.03 5.77 8.05
N GLY A 105 -4.70 5.85 8.13
CA GLY A 105 -3.95 7.08 8.31
C GLY A 105 -2.62 7.06 7.57
N GLN A 106 -2.13 8.23 7.18
CA GLN A 106 -0.83 8.40 6.56
C GLN A 106 -0.19 9.71 7.00
N ASP A 107 1.14 9.73 7.05
CA ASP A 107 1.97 10.90 7.31
C ASP A 107 3.24 10.82 6.43
N PRO A 108 3.53 11.83 5.58
CA PRO A 108 2.76 13.05 5.33
C PRO A 108 1.38 12.82 4.69
N ASP A 109 0.48 13.79 4.87
CA ASP A 109 -0.84 13.73 4.26
C ASP A 109 -0.77 13.75 2.72
N TYR A 110 -1.81 13.20 2.08
CA TYR A 110 -1.91 13.20 0.63
C TYR A 110 -1.90 14.64 0.06
N GLY A 111 -1.29 14.82 -1.10
CA GLY A 111 -1.14 16.12 -1.73
C GLY A 111 0.01 16.97 -1.17
N ALA A 112 0.63 16.57 -0.06
CA ALA A 112 1.83 17.22 0.44
C ALA A 112 3.02 17.01 -0.52
N ILE A 113 3.92 17.96 -0.57
CA ILE A 113 5.17 17.85 -1.33
C ILE A 113 6.27 17.39 -0.37
N ALA A 114 6.81 16.21 -0.60
CA ALA A 114 7.87 15.64 0.23
C ALA A 114 9.07 15.17 -0.61
N ASN A 115 10.22 15.01 0.04
CA ASN A 115 11.38 14.41 -0.61
C ASN A 115 11.13 12.92 -0.87
N ARG A 116 11.45 12.41 -2.05
CA ARG A 116 11.29 10.99 -2.42
C ARG A 116 12.05 10.02 -1.53
N SER A 117 13.11 10.49 -0.84
CA SER A 117 13.82 9.69 0.15
C SER A 117 13.08 9.55 1.49
N THR A 118 11.98 10.28 1.69
CA THR A 118 11.17 10.21 2.92
C THR A 118 10.23 9.02 2.84
N ALA A 119 10.19 8.19 3.89
CA ALA A 119 9.19 7.13 4.00
C ALA A 119 7.85 7.71 4.43
N ILE A 120 6.77 7.33 3.75
CA ILE A 120 5.41 7.66 4.17
C ILE A 120 5.02 6.69 5.27
N LYS A 121 4.74 7.20 6.46
CA LYS A 121 4.22 6.40 7.57
C LYS A 121 2.75 6.10 7.29
N VAL A 122 2.37 4.84 7.30
CA VAL A 122 0.99 4.40 7.10
C VAL A 122 0.49 3.66 8.34
N LEU A 123 -0.70 4.04 8.81
CA LEU A 123 -1.38 3.40 9.92
C LEU A 123 -2.33 2.34 9.36
N VAL A 124 -2.09 1.08 9.70
CA VAL A 124 -2.87 -0.06 9.23
C VAL A 124 -3.74 -0.59 10.35
N ALA A 125 -5.04 -0.74 10.07
CA ALA A 125 -6.00 -1.27 11.00
C ALA A 125 -5.74 -2.75 11.30
N VAL A 126 -5.78 -3.11 12.58
CA VAL A 126 -5.80 -4.50 13.05
C VAL A 126 -7.09 -4.72 13.82
N ALA A 127 -7.75 -5.85 13.59
CA ALA A 127 -8.94 -6.19 14.35
C ALA A 127 -8.63 -6.28 15.85
N PRO A 128 -9.51 -5.79 16.73
CA PRO A 128 -9.42 -6.10 18.15
C PRO A 128 -9.42 -7.63 18.34
N PRO A 129 -8.68 -8.15 19.32
CA PRO A 129 -8.77 -9.56 19.65
C PRO A 129 -10.23 -9.91 19.95
N ALA A 130 -10.72 -11.02 19.38
CA ALA A 130 -12.04 -11.53 19.73
C ALA A 130 -12.09 -11.72 21.25
N PRO A 131 -13.20 -11.34 21.93
CA PRO A 131 -13.36 -11.64 23.34
C PRO A 131 -13.16 -13.15 23.51
N GLU A 132 -12.25 -13.53 24.38
CA GLU A 132 -12.10 -14.95 24.74
C GLU A 132 -13.48 -15.48 25.15
N PRO A 133 -13.89 -16.65 24.63
CA PRO A 133 -15.14 -17.25 25.10
C PRO A 133 -15.05 -17.37 26.61
N THR A 134 -15.89 -16.61 27.30
CA THR A 134 -16.06 -16.72 28.74
C THR A 134 -16.38 -18.18 28.99
N ARG A 135 -15.43 -18.92 29.52
CA ARG A 135 -15.71 -20.27 30.04
C ARG A 135 -16.76 -20.06 31.11
N GLU A 136 -18.00 -20.40 30.77
CA GLU A 136 -19.02 -20.56 31.80
C GLU A 136 -18.45 -21.52 32.85
N PRO A 137 -18.49 -21.17 34.13
CA PRO A 137 -18.04 -22.07 35.17
C PRO A 137 -18.86 -23.37 35.03
N PRO A 138 -18.25 -24.57 35.19
CA PRO A 138 -18.97 -25.83 35.09
C PRO A 138 -20.12 -25.80 36.09
N THR A 139 -21.34 -25.81 35.58
CA THR A 139 -22.53 -26.02 36.43
C THR A 139 -22.39 -27.38 37.07
N ASN A 140 -21.96 -27.43 38.29
CA ASN A 140 -21.89 -28.60 39.10
C ASN A 140 -23.34 -29.04 39.42
N SER A 141 -23.96 -29.79 38.51
CA SER A 141 -25.20 -30.50 38.83
C SER A 141 -24.82 -31.72 39.64
N ALA A 142 -25.01 -31.61 40.91
CA ALA A 142 -24.91 -32.72 41.84
C ALA A 142 -25.89 -33.84 41.44
N PRO A 143 -25.51 -35.12 41.62
CA PRO A 143 -26.38 -36.24 41.36
C PRO A 143 -27.44 -36.36 42.47
N SER A 144 -28.69 -36.26 42.09
CA SER A 144 -29.81 -36.73 42.96
C SER A 144 -30.07 -38.17 42.67
N GLU A 145 -29.95 -38.92 43.77
CA GLU A 145 -30.15 -40.36 43.91
C GLU A 145 -31.52 -40.86 43.43
N GLU A 146 -31.46 -42.13 42.97
CA GLU A 146 -32.54 -43.10 42.78
C GLU A 146 -33.60 -43.15 43.89
N PRO A 147 -34.75 -43.90 43.75
CA PRO A 147 -34.68 -45.31 43.40
C PRO A 147 -35.86 -45.93 42.60
N SER A 148 -35.51 -47.06 42.02
CA SER A 148 -36.29 -48.32 41.84
C SER A 148 -37.74 -48.32 41.31
N SER A 149 -37.95 -48.97 40.23
CA SER A 149 -38.59 -50.34 40.21
C SER A 149 -38.93 -50.85 38.80
N SER A 150 -38.40 -52.01 38.55
CA SER A 150 -38.96 -53.19 37.86
C SER A 150 -40.00 -53.02 36.75
N SER A 151 -39.76 -53.54 35.55
CA SER A 151 -40.34 -54.77 35.08
C SER A 151 -40.16 -55.07 33.58
N ILE A 152 -39.38 -56.08 33.30
CA ILE A 152 -39.65 -57.17 32.29
C ILE A 152 -39.81 -56.78 30.80
N ALA A 153 -38.89 -57.34 30.03
CA ALA A 153 -38.84 -57.56 28.58
C ALA A 153 -40.05 -58.32 28.01
N PRO A 154 -40.25 -58.55 26.71
CA PRO A 154 -39.23 -59.10 25.81
C PRO A 154 -39.22 -58.60 24.36
N VAL A 155 -38.12 -58.88 23.72
CA VAL A 155 -37.74 -58.93 22.28
C VAL A 155 -38.52 -60.00 21.53
N PRO A 156 -38.46 -60.22 20.20
CA PRO A 156 -38.12 -59.46 18.96
C PRO A 156 -39.17 -59.71 17.84
N PRO A 157 -38.94 -59.73 16.54
CA PRO A 157 -37.75 -59.73 15.70
C PRO A 157 -37.78 -58.76 14.46
N ALA A 158 -36.68 -58.70 13.78
CA ALA A 158 -36.56 -58.25 12.40
C ALA A 158 -37.14 -59.31 11.40
N PRO A 159 -37.43 -58.91 10.15
CA PRO A 159 -36.50 -59.15 9.08
C PRO A 159 -36.55 -58.09 7.91
N THR A 160 -35.43 -57.81 7.30
CA THR A 160 -34.92 -58.26 6.00
C THR A 160 -35.51 -57.65 4.71
N THR A 161 -34.59 -57.22 3.92
CA THR A 161 -34.54 -57.17 2.43
C THR A 161 -35.31 -56.03 1.74
N ALA A 162 -34.77 -55.27 0.85
CA ALA A 162 -34.01 -55.56 -0.36
C ALA A 162 -33.47 -54.32 -1.02
N VAL A 163 -32.29 -54.42 -1.56
CA VAL A 163 -31.78 -53.69 -2.70
C VAL A 163 -32.47 -54.26 -3.97
N PRO A 164 -32.73 -53.50 -5.04
CA PRO A 164 -31.72 -53.35 -6.07
C PRO A 164 -31.72 -52.03 -6.87
N THR A 165 -30.52 -51.65 -7.23
CA THR A 165 -29.93 -51.55 -8.58
C THR A 165 -30.60 -50.73 -9.69
N THR A 166 -29.66 -50.03 -10.33
CA THR A 166 -29.58 -49.72 -11.77
C THR A 166 -30.40 -48.51 -12.22
N SER A 167 -29.98 -47.67 -13.07
CA SER A 167 -29.00 -47.72 -14.16
C SER A 167 -29.00 -46.36 -14.87
N SER A 168 -27.86 -45.86 -15.19
CA SER A 168 -27.42 -45.57 -16.52
C SER A 168 -28.16 -44.51 -17.39
N SER A 169 -27.33 -43.73 -17.99
CA SER A 169 -27.33 -43.33 -19.39
C SER A 169 -27.68 -41.85 -19.67
N SER A 170 -26.66 -41.14 -19.96
CA SER A 170 -26.18 -40.74 -21.28
C SER A 170 -27.08 -39.80 -22.08
N GLY A 171 -26.48 -38.77 -22.57
CA GLY A 171 -26.79 -38.31 -23.87
C GLY A 171 -27.03 -36.81 -24.07
N ARG A 172 -26.08 -36.27 -24.64
CA ARG A 172 -25.94 -35.21 -25.64
C ARG A 172 -25.59 -33.84 -25.18
#